data_ee835c6c2071c29bb072d29213eddfe4
#
_entry.id   ee835c6c2071c29bb072d29213eddfe4
#
_cell.length_a   1.000
_cell.length_b   1.000
_cell.length_c   1.000
_cell.angle_alpha   90.00
_cell.angle_beta   90.00
_cell.angle_gamma   90.00
#
_symmetry.space_group_name_H-M   'P 1'
#
loop_
_entity.id
_entity.type
_entity.pdbx_description
1 polymer ?
#
loop_
_entity_poly.entity_id
_entity_poly.type
_entity_poly.pdbx_seq_one_letter_code
_entity_poly.pdbx_strand_id
1 'polypeptide(L)'
;MAHKNEEGRNKPLYMISVAAELAGMHPQTLRVYEQKGLVNPGRSRGNTRLYSQADIERLELIGRLTDEGINLAGVVRILDMREHEEEMEREID
;
A
#
# COMPACT_ATOMS: atom_id res chain seq x y z
N MET A 1 19.15 5.78 -10.31
CA MET A 1 18.57 4.81 -11.22
C MET A 1 17.26 4.29 -10.70
N ALA A 2 16.22 4.41 -11.49
CA ALA A 2 14.86 4.08 -11.09
C ALA A 2 14.67 2.62 -10.67
N HIS A 3 15.42 1.70 -11.31
CA HIS A 3 15.29 0.27 -11.05
C HIS A 3 15.65 -0.12 -9.62
N LYS A 4 16.69 0.45 -9.06
CA LYS A 4 17.12 0.16 -7.69
C LYS A 4 16.10 0.64 -6.69
N ASN A 5 15.47 1.79 -6.96
CA ASN A 5 14.47 2.35 -6.07
C ASN A 5 13.20 1.49 -6.06
N GLU A 6 12.82 0.93 -7.21
CA GLU A 6 11.65 0.06 -7.30
C GLU A 6 11.83 -1.21 -6.48
N GLU A 7 12.99 -1.86 -6.57
CA GLU A 7 13.27 -3.06 -5.77
C GLU A 7 13.26 -2.75 -4.28
N GLY A 8 13.91 -1.66 -3.88
CA GLY A 8 13.95 -1.24 -2.49
C GLY A 8 12.58 -0.92 -1.94
N ARG A 9 11.72 -0.32 -2.76
CA ARG A 9 10.38 0.08 -2.35
C ARG A 9 9.47 -1.11 -2.05
N ASN A 10 9.70 -2.26 -2.68
CA ASN A 10 8.87 -3.45 -2.47
C ASN A 10 9.41 -4.37 -1.39
N LYS A 11 10.54 -4.03 -0.78
CA LYS A 11 11.15 -4.85 0.25
C LYS A 11 10.35 -4.75 1.56
N PRO A 12 9.92 -5.88 2.14
CA PRO A 12 9.14 -5.86 3.39
C PRO A 12 10.07 -5.60 4.59
N LEU A 13 9.99 -4.40 5.13
CA LEU A 13 10.92 -3.92 6.16
C LEU A 13 10.27 -3.49 7.48
N TYR A 14 9.04 -2.99 7.44
CA TYR A 14 8.46 -2.26 8.57
C TYR A 14 7.38 -3.08 9.26
N MET A 15 7.51 -3.23 10.59
CA MET A 15 6.44 -3.82 11.39
C MET A 15 5.24 -2.88 11.41
N ILE A 16 4.08 -3.41 11.72
CA ILE A 16 2.82 -2.66 11.63
C ILE A 16 2.83 -1.37 12.45
N SER A 17 3.44 -1.37 13.64
CA SER A 17 3.49 -0.18 14.48
C SER A 17 4.25 0.96 13.79
N VAL A 18 5.37 0.64 13.14
CA VAL A 18 6.17 1.62 12.42
C VAL A 18 5.47 2.06 11.15
N ALA A 19 4.92 1.12 10.39
CA ALA A 19 4.19 1.43 9.16
C ALA A 19 3.00 2.36 9.44
N ALA A 20 2.25 2.09 10.50
CA ALA A 20 1.12 2.91 10.89
C ALA A 20 1.57 4.33 11.24
N GLU A 21 2.65 4.47 11.99
CA GLU A 21 3.21 5.78 12.34
C GLU A 21 3.62 6.54 11.09
N LEU A 22 4.34 5.88 10.16
CA LEU A 22 4.78 6.51 8.92
C LEU A 22 3.61 6.93 8.03
N ALA A 23 2.56 6.12 8.01
CA ALA A 23 1.37 6.42 7.20
C ALA A 23 0.40 7.39 7.89
N GLY A 24 0.64 7.71 9.16
CA GLY A 24 -0.26 8.60 9.92
C GLY A 24 -1.59 7.94 10.27
N MET A 25 -1.60 6.65 10.51
CA MET A 25 -2.82 5.87 10.77
C MET A 25 -2.67 5.03 12.04
N HIS A 26 -3.80 4.59 12.59
CA HIS A 26 -3.81 3.64 13.68
C HIS A 26 -3.47 2.23 13.15
N PRO A 27 -2.72 1.40 13.90
CA PRO A 27 -2.41 0.04 13.45
C PRO A 27 -3.64 -0.80 13.11
N GLN A 28 -4.72 -0.61 13.84
CA GLN A 28 -5.97 -1.33 13.55
C GLN A 28 -6.53 -0.99 12.17
N THR A 29 -6.34 0.26 11.74
CA THR A 29 -6.75 0.69 10.39
C THR A 29 -6.00 -0.10 9.32
N LEU A 30 -4.72 -0.34 9.52
CA LEU A 30 -3.93 -1.15 8.59
C LEU A 30 -4.45 -2.59 8.51
N ARG A 31 -4.83 -3.17 9.65
CA ARG A 31 -5.40 -4.52 9.67
C ARG A 31 -6.72 -4.60 8.91
N VAL A 32 -7.56 -3.59 9.09
CA VAL A 32 -8.84 -3.50 8.37
C VAL A 32 -8.59 -3.39 6.87
N TYR A 33 -7.65 -2.56 6.47
CA TYR A 33 -7.34 -2.38 5.05
C TYR A 33 -6.76 -3.65 4.42
N GLU A 34 -5.97 -4.39 5.17
CA GLU A 34 -5.49 -5.70 4.70
C GLU A 34 -6.65 -6.66 4.47
N GLN A 35 -7.59 -6.73 5.42
CA GLN A 35 -8.77 -7.58 5.30
C GLN A 35 -9.62 -7.23 4.07
N LYS A 36 -9.66 -5.97 3.71
CA LYS A 36 -10.41 -5.49 2.56
C LYS A 36 -9.63 -5.59 1.25
N GLY A 37 -8.41 -6.09 1.30
CA GLY A 37 -7.59 -6.25 0.11
C GLY A 37 -6.97 -4.95 -0.41
N LEU A 38 -6.96 -3.90 0.40
CA LEU A 38 -6.43 -2.60 0.00
C LEU A 38 -4.91 -2.54 0.09
N VAL A 39 -4.31 -3.36 0.94
CA VAL A 39 -2.87 -3.47 1.09
C VAL A 39 -2.55 -4.93 1.39
N ASN A 40 -1.38 -5.38 0.96
CA ASN A 40 -0.98 -6.77 1.11
C ASN A 40 0.47 -6.83 1.62
N PRO A 41 0.68 -6.71 2.95
CA PRO A 41 2.02 -6.75 3.51
C PRO A 41 2.64 -8.14 3.36
N GLY A 42 3.97 -8.19 3.32
CA GLY A 42 4.67 -9.45 3.38
C GLY A 42 4.62 -10.02 4.80
N ARG A 43 5.16 -11.21 4.95
CA ARG A 43 5.22 -11.90 6.24
C ARG A 43 6.64 -12.36 6.52
N SER A 44 7.07 -12.20 7.76
CA SER A 44 8.34 -12.77 8.21
C SER A 44 8.18 -14.28 8.42
N ARG A 45 9.29 -14.97 8.74
CA ARG A 45 9.24 -16.40 9.05
C ARG A 45 8.31 -16.70 10.22
N GLY A 46 8.22 -15.78 11.18
CA GLY A 46 7.32 -15.92 12.32
C GLY A 46 5.89 -15.46 12.05
N ASN A 47 5.54 -15.26 10.77
CA ASN A 47 4.22 -14.83 10.35
C ASN A 47 3.84 -13.42 10.81
N THR A 48 4.83 -12.58 11.07
CA THR A 48 4.62 -11.17 11.41
C THR A 48 4.48 -10.34 10.14
N ARG A 49 3.50 -9.44 10.12
CA ARG A 49 3.31 -8.51 9.00
C ARG A 49 4.52 -7.60 8.83
N LEU A 50 4.99 -7.47 7.60
CA LEU A 50 6.07 -6.55 7.26
C LEU A 50 5.64 -5.74 6.04
N TYR A 51 5.65 -4.43 6.21
CA TYR A 51 5.22 -3.48 5.18
C TYR A 51 6.42 -2.93 4.43
N SER A 52 6.27 -2.74 3.14
CA SER A 52 7.29 -2.12 2.30
C SER A 52 7.07 -0.61 2.23
N GLN A 53 8.04 0.10 1.68
CA GLN A 53 7.87 1.53 1.40
C GLN A 53 6.71 1.76 0.44
N ALA A 54 6.55 0.90 -0.56
CA ALA A 54 5.43 0.98 -1.49
C ALA A 54 4.08 0.82 -0.77
N ASP A 55 4.02 -0.09 0.21
CA ASP A 55 2.81 -0.26 1.02
C ASP A 55 2.47 1.01 1.80
N ILE A 56 3.49 1.66 2.37
CA ILE A 56 3.30 2.90 3.12
C ILE A 56 2.76 3.99 2.20
N GLU A 57 3.32 4.14 1.02
CA GLU A 57 2.84 5.13 0.06
C GLU A 57 1.41 4.84 -0.39
N ARG A 58 1.08 3.57 -0.56
CA ARG A 58 -0.29 3.17 -0.88
C ARG A 58 -1.25 3.53 0.26
N LEU A 59 -0.85 3.29 1.51
CA LEU A 59 -1.66 3.67 2.67
C LEU A 59 -1.85 5.18 2.74
N GLU A 60 -0.81 5.94 2.47
CA GLU A 60 -0.90 7.41 2.45
C GLU A 60 -1.89 7.89 1.38
N LEU A 61 -1.87 7.28 0.21
CA LEU A 61 -2.82 7.59 -0.85
C LEU A 61 -4.26 7.26 -0.41
N ILE A 62 -4.46 6.09 0.20
CA ILE A 62 -5.78 5.70 0.72
C ILE A 62 -6.26 6.75 1.74
N GLY A 63 -5.37 7.18 2.63
CA GLY A 63 -5.69 8.21 3.62
C GLY A 63 -6.13 9.51 2.99
N ARG A 64 -5.41 9.98 1.97
CA ARG A 64 -5.78 11.20 1.26
C ARG A 64 -7.16 11.09 0.61
N LEU A 65 -7.42 9.95 -0.04
CA LEU A 65 -8.70 9.75 -0.72
C LEU A 65 -9.86 9.69 0.27
N THR A 66 -9.68 9.02 1.40
CA THR A 66 -10.74 8.97 2.44
C THR A 66 -10.95 10.32 3.08
N ASP A 67 -9.88 11.11 3.27
CA ASP A 67 -9.98 12.48 3.80
C ASP A 67 -10.74 13.38 2.85
N GLU A 68 -10.69 13.12 1.56
CA GLU A 68 -11.47 13.84 0.54
C GLU A 68 -12.94 13.41 0.51
N GLY A 69 -13.32 12.45 1.34
CA GLY A 69 -14.70 11.98 1.41
C GLY A 69 -15.02 10.80 0.51
N ILE A 70 -14.01 10.20 -0.13
CA ILE A 70 -14.22 9.03 -0.99
C ILE A 70 -14.35 7.80 -0.09
N ASN A 71 -15.42 7.03 -0.25
CA ASN A 71 -15.61 5.83 0.55
C ASN A 71 -14.68 4.71 0.07
N LEU A 72 -14.55 3.64 0.87
CA LEU A 72 -13.59 2.57 0.57
C LEU A 72 -13.87 1.87 -0.76
N ALA A 73 -15.13 1.71 -1.15
CA ALA A 73 -15.45 1.12 -2.46
C ALA A 73 -14.89 1.96 -3.60
N GLY A 74 -15.01 3.28 -3.49
CA GLY A 74 -14.42 4.21 -4.47
C GLY A 74 -12.90 4.17 -4.46
N VAL A 75 -12.30 4.05 -3.29
CA VAL A 75 -10.85 3.93 -3.17
C VAL A 75 -10.34 2.67 -3.88
N VAL A 76 -10.99 1.53 -3.65
CA VAL A 76 -10.63 0.28 -4.32
C VAL A 76 -10.66 0.46 -5.83
N ARG A 77 -11.72 1.09 -6.33
CA ARG A 77 -11.86 1.32 -7.77
C ARG A 77 -10.74 2.21 -8.33
N ILE A 78 -10.40 3.27 -7.61
CA ILE A 78 -9.32 4.18 -8.03
C ILE A 78 -7.98 3.44 -8.07
N LEU A 79 -7.68 2.65 -7.06
CA LEU A 79 -6.44 1.88 -7.01
C LEU A 79 -6.37 0.85 -8.14
N ASP A 80 -7.47 0.16 -8.42
CA ASP A 80 -7.53 -0.80 -9.52
C ASP A 80 -7.29 -0.12 -10.87
N MET A 81 -7.88 1.04 -11.07
CA MET A 81 -7.69 1.81 -12.30
C MET A 81 -6.24 2.23 -12.49
N ARG A 82 -5.58 2.67 -11.43
CA ARG A 82 -4.18 3.08 -11.49
C ARG A 82 -3.26 1.90 -11.83
N GLU A 83 -3.49 0.75 -11.21
CA GLU A 83 -2.73 -0.46 -11.50
C GLU A 83 -2.91 -0.91 -12.93
N HIS A 84 -4.13 -0.83 -13.44
CA HIS A 84 -4.44 -1.17 -14.82
C HIS A 84 -3.72 -0.25 -15.80
N GLU A 85 -3.68 1.04 -15.53
CA GLU A 85 -2.95 2.01 -16.36
C GLU A 85 -1.46 1.70 -16.38
N GLU A 86 -0.87 1.38 -15.24
CA GLU A 86 0.55 1.03 -15.15
C GLU A 86 0.86 -0.21 -15.97
N GLU A 87 0.00 -1.23 -15.94
CA GLU A 87 0.17 -2.43 -16.73
C GLU A 87 0.09 -2.14 -18.23
N MET A 88 -0.86 -1.30 -18.64
CA MET A 88 -1.00 -0.91 -20.02
C MET A 88 0.22 -0.13 -20.53
N GLU A 89 0.74 0.76 -19.72
CA GLU A 89 1.96 1.51 -20.07
C GLU A 89 3.14 0.58 -20.28
N ARG A 90 3.28 -0.44 -19.46
CA ARG A 90 4.36 -1.42 -19.59
C ARG A 90 4.23 -2.24 -20.87
N GLU A 91 3.01 -2.58 -21.27
CA GLU A 91 2.76 -3.36 -22.48
C GLU A 91 3.08 -2.60 -23.77
N ILE A 92 2.93 -1.28 -23.74
CA ILE A 92 3.20 -0.43 -24.90
C ILE A 92 4.69 -0.38 -25.22
N ASP A 93 5.53 -0.48 -24.22
CA ASP A 93 6.98 -0.48 -24.41
C ASP A 93 7.46 -1.81 -24.98
#